data_a261d225e570481a8ddad7b1f8b3fd75
#
_entry.id   a261d225e570481a8ddad7b1f8b3fd75
#
_cell.length_a   1.000
_cell.length_b   1.000
_cell.length_c   1.000
_cell.angle_alpha   90.00
_cell.angle_beta   90.00
_cell.angle_gamma   90.00
#
_symmetry.space_group_name_H-M   'P 1'
#
loop_
_entity.id
_entity.type
_entity.pdbx_description
1 polymer ?
#
loop_
_entity_poly.entity_id
_entity_poly.type
_entity_poly.pdbx_seq_one_letter_code
_entity_poly.pdbx_strand_id
1 'polypeptide(L)'
;VLLSSHIMQEVQALCDRVVIINKGKIIVDDAIEKLPGYLKRSKILNLEVQGENIDFSSFLALHPSLELEILSQDETSCKIVFYETPEIDLRQELSRFISDKGWLILELSTSKMSLESIFYELTGADSNESELVEKAIQEEISPQEQNEPEAGEEIKEQQ
;
A
#
# COMPACT_ATOMS: atom_id res chain seq x y z
N VAL A 1 22.87 -16.07 -13.47
CA VAL A 1 22.90 -16.56 -12.09
C VAL A 1 21.48 -16.88 -11.67
N LEU A 2 21.27 -18.03 -11.01
CA LEU A 2 19.99 -18.42 -10.41
C LEU A 2 20.11 -18.24 -8.90
N LEU A 3 19.19 -17.46 -8.31
CA LEU A 3 19.07 -17.24 -6.88
C LEU A 3 17.77 -17.88 -6.39
N SER A 4 17.82 -18.63 -5.30
CA SER A 4 16.65 -19.09 -4.58
C SER A 4 16.64 -18.43 -3.21
N SER A 5 15.65 -17.62 -2.93
CA SER A 5 15.51 -16.90 -1.66
C SER A 5 14.03 -16.89 -1.25
N HIS A 6 13.78 -16.80 0.05
CA HIS A 6 12.48 -16.52 0.63
C HIS A 6 12.37 -15.06 1.11
N ILE A 7 13.47 -14.29 0.96
CA ILE A 7 13.51 -12.87 1.34
C ILE A 7 13.22 -12.05 0.07
N MET A 8 11.99 -11.59 -0.06
CA MET A 8 11.50 -10.91 -1.28
C MET A 8 12.22 -9.60 -1.57
N GLN A 9 12.67 -8.88 -0.54
CA GLN A 9 13.44 -7.65 -0.68
C GLN A 9 14.80 -7.89 -1.35
N GLU A 10 15.48 -9.00 -1.03
CA GLU A 10 16.74 -9.37 -1.70
C GLU A 10 16.51 -9.75 -3.17
N VAL A 11 15.41 -10.49 -3.43
CA VAL A 11 15.01 -10.86 -4.78
C VAL A 11 14.73 -9.61 -5.61
N GLN A 12 14.00 -8.65 -5.06
CA GLN A 12 13.67 -7.40 -5.75
C GLN A 12 14.90 -6.52 -6.02
N ALA A 13 15.90 -6.56 -5.13
CA ALA A 13 17.12 -5.77 -5.28
C ALA A 13 18.14 -6.38 -6.26
N LEU A 14 18.16 -7.70 -6.42
CA LEU A 14 19.22 -8.44 -7.12
C LEU A 14 18.78 -9.10 -8.43
N CYS A 15 17.47 -9.27 -8.64
CA CYS A 15 16.94 -10.02 -9.77
C CYS A 15 16.12 -9.13 -10.70
N ASP A 16 16.32 -9.29 -12.01
CA ASP A 16 15.49 -8.65 -13.04
C ASP A 16 14.26 -9.52 -13.41
N ARG A 17 14.36 -10.83 -13.18
CA ARG A 17 13.36 -11.84 -13.56
C ARG A 17 13.13 -12.81 -12.44
N VAL A 18 11.87 -13.22 -12.26
CA VAL A 18 11.48 -14.21 -11.25
C VAL A 18 10.65 -15.33 -11.85
N VAL A 19 10.77 -16.49 -11.25
CA VAL A 19 9.93 -17.65 -11.49
C VAL A 19 9.21 -17.96 -10.19
N ILE A 20 7.89 -17.81 -10.17
CA ILE A 20 7.06 -18.16 -9.01
C ILE A 20 6.53 -19.57 -9.19
N ILE A 21 6.83 -20.43 -8.21
CA ILE A 21 6.41 -21.83 -8.20
C ILE A 21 5.47 -22.04 -7.01
N ASN A 22 4.28 -22.59 -7.26
CA ASN A 22 3.34 -22.97 -6.21
C ASN A 22 2.80 -24.37 -6.49
N LYS A 23 2.76 -25.23 -5.48
CA LYS A 23 2.27 -26.63 -5.57
C LYS A 23 2.88 -27.40 -6.75
N GLY A 24 4.20 -27.17 -7.02
CA GLY A 24 4.94 -27.86 -8.09
C GLY A 24 4.67 -27.33 -9.51
N LYS A 25 3.94 -26.23 -9.64
CA LYS A 25 3.65 -25.61 -10.94
C LYS A 25 4.25 -24.21 -11.01
N ILE A 26 4.78 -23.85 -12.18
CA ILE A 26 5.16 -22.47 -12.48
C ILE A 26 3.88 -21.67 -12.67
N ILE A 27 3.68 -20.64 -11.85
CA ILE A 27 2.57 -19.70 -11.91
C ILE A 27 2.92 -18.51 -12.76
N VAL A 28 4.14 -17.98 -12.57
CA VAL A 28 4.68 -16.84 -13.31
C VAL A 28 6.14 -17.10 -13.63
N ASP A 29 6.56 -16.68 -14.82
CA ASP A 29 7.94 -16.60 -15.26
C ASP A 29 8.11 -15.34 -16.11
N ASP A 30 8.42 -14.20 -15.45
CA ASP A 30 8.57 -12.91 -16.13
C ASP A 30 9.51 -11.97 -15.38
N ALA A 31 9.73 -10.78 -15.96
CA ALA A 31 10.46 -9.69 -15.31
C ALA A 31 9.67 -9.20 -14.10
N ILE A 32 10.38 -8.83 -13.02
CA ILE A 32 9.77 -8.33 -11.78
C ILE A 32 8.85 -7.13 -12.06
N GLU A 33 9.26 -6.23 -12.93
CA GLU A 33 8.47 -5.04 -13.30
C GLU A 33 7.11 -5.35 -13.93
N LYS A 34 6.94 -6.55 -14.50
CA LYS A 34 5.69 -6.98 -15.14
C LYS A 34 4.74 -7.72 -14.21
N LEU A 35 5.22 -8.13 -13.04
CA LEU A 35 4.40 -8.89 -12.09
C LEU A 35 3.10 -8.20 -11.69
N PRO A 36 3.06 -6.87 -11.48
CA PRO A 36 1.81 -6.19 -11.19
C PRO A 36 0.73 -6.38 -12.26
N GLY A 37 1.14 -6.60 -13.53
CA GLY A 37 0.21 -6.85 -14.62
C GLY A 37 -0.54 -8.21 -14.54
N TYR A 38 -0.07 -9.14 -13.72
CA TYR A 38 -0.76 -10.41 -13.46
C TYR A 38 -1.86 -10.29 -12.41
N LEU A 39 -1.91 -9.16 -11.69
CA LEU A 39 -2.89 -8.90 -10.65
C LEU A 39 -4.03 -8.05 -11.17
N LYS A 40 -5.22 -8.31 -10.66
CA LYS A 40 -6.37 -7.43 -10.87
C LYS A 40 -6.22 -6.10 -10.14
N ARG A 41 -5.48 -6.12 -9.02
CA ARG A 41 -5.20 -4.98 -8.15
C ARG A 41 -3.69 -4.78 -8.15
N SER A 42 -3.18 -3.75 -8.78
CA SER A 42 -1.73 -3.56 -8.89
C SER A 42 -1.23 -2.20 -8.42
N LYS A 43 -2.14 -1.27 -8.21
CA LYS A 43 -1.85 0.06 -7.69
C LYS A 43 -2.65 0.29 -6.42
N ILE A 44 -1.99 0.87 -5.45
CA ILE A 44 -2.56 1.29 -4.19
C ILE A 44 -2.59 2.82 -4.18
N LEU A 45 -3.78 3.39 -4.01
CA LEU A 45 -3.97 4.82 -3.82
C LEU A 45 -4.29 5.08 -2.36
N ASN A 46 -3.35 5.70 -1.65
CA ASN A 46 -3.52 6.08 -0.27
C ASN A 46 -4.15 7.46 -0.22
N LEU A 47 -5.16 7.61 0.59
CA LEU A 47 -5.89 8.84 0.79
C LEU A 47 -6.11 9.08 2.28
N GLU A 48 -5.77 10.28 2.73
CA GLU A 48 -6.18 10.80 4.03
C GLU A 48 -6.96 12.10 3.81
N VAL A 49 -8.17 12.14 4.35
CA VAL A 49 -9.07 13.30 4.23
C VAL A 49 -9.54 13.78 5.58
N GLN A 50 -9.76 15.10 5.67
CA GLN A 50 -10.37 15.74 6.82
C GLN A 50 -11.68 16.44 6.39
N GLY A 51 -12.74 16.23 7.15
CA GLY A 51 -14.05 16.80 6.90
C GLY A 51 -15.12 16.23 7.80
N GLU A 52 -16.34 16.69 7.64
CA GLU A 52 -17.51 16.16 8.35
C GLU A 52 -18.27 15.17 7.47
N ASN A 53 -18.84 14.13 8.09
CA ASN A 53 -19.65 13.12 7.41
C ASN A 53 -18.96 12.50 6.19
N ILE A 54 -17.71 12.05 6.37
CA ILE A 54 -16.92 11.44 5.30
C ILE A 54 -17.59 10.14 4.86
N ASP A 55 -18.06 10.10 3.61
CA ASP A 55 -18.71 8.96 2.98
C ASP A 55 -18.39 8.88 1.48
N PHE A 56 -17.79 7.76 1.06
CA PHE A 56 -17.40 7.48 -0.32
C PHE A 56 -18.41 6.60 -1.08
N SER A 57 -19.57 6.28 -0.50
CA SER A 57 -20.57 5.38 -1.11
C SER A 57 -20.99 5.86 -2.51
N SER A 58 -21.19 7.16 -2.67
CA SER A 58 -21.59 7.73 -3.97
C SER A 58 -20.46 7.68 -5.00
N PHE A 59 -19.19 7.77 -4.58
CA PHE A 59 -18.03 7.60 -5.45
C PHE A 59 -17.88 6.15 -5.89
N LEU A 60 -18.01 5.20 -4.97
CA LEU A 60 -17.95 3.77 -5.25
C LEU A 60 -19.08 3.31 -6.19
N ALA A 61 -20.27 3.93 -6.09
CA ALA A 61 -21.37 3.62 -6.99
C ALA A 61 -21.06 3.97 -8.47
N LEU A 62 -20.21 4.95 -8.73
CA LEU A 62 -19.73 5.30 -10.07
C LEU A 62 -18.59 4.38 -10.54
N HIS A 63 -17.90 3.73 -9.62
CA HIS A 63 -16.74 2.87 -9.87
C HIS A 63 -16.94 1.48 -9.24
N PRO A 64 -17.83 0.63 -9.77
CA PRO A 64 -18.21 -0.64 -9.14
C PRO A 64 -17.08 -1.68 -9.08
N SER A 65 -16.00 -1.49 -9.83
CA SER A 65 -14.80 -2.34 -9.79
C SER A 65 -13.73 -1.84 -8.82
N LEU A 66 -13.95 -0.67 -8.22
CA LEU A 66 -13.03 -0.09 -7.24
C LEU A 66 -13.29 -0.69 -5.87
N GLU A 67 -12.25 -1.17 -5.24
CA GLU A 67 -12.31 -1.65 -3.88
C GLU A 67 -11.67 -0.63 -2.94
N LEU A 68 -12.27 -0.46 -1.79
CA LEU A 68 -11.88 0.50 -0.77
C LEU A 68 -11.72 -0.22 0.57
N GLU A 69 -10.67 0.13 1.28
CA GLU A 69 -10.42 -0.28 2.65
C GLU A 69 -10.21 0.94 3.53
N ILE A 70 -10.93 0.99 4.66
CA ILE A 70 -10.79 2.07 5.64
C ILE A 70 -9.77 1.61 6.69
N LEU A 71 -8.61 2.28 6.72
CA LEU A 71 -7.55 1.98 7.69
C LEU A 71 -7.84 2.59 9.06
N SER A 72 -8.36 3.82 9.08
CA SER A 72 -8.80 4.51 10.28
C SER A 72 -9.86 5.55 9.96
N GLN A 73 -10.78 5.75 10.89
CA GLN A 73 -11.81 6.77 10.77
C GLN A 73 -12.13 7.31 12.16
N ASP A 74 -12.15 8.62 12.27
CA ASP A 74 -12.65 9.34 13.44
C ASP A 74 -13.76 10.33 13.04
N GLU A 75 -14.17 11.23 13.92
CA GLU A 75 -15.28 12.17 13.66
C GLU A 75 -14.98 13.17 12.53
N THR A 76 -13.71 13.47 12.30
CA THR A 76 -13.28 14.53 11.37
C THR A 76 -12.24 14.09 10.37
N SER A 77 -11.69 12.89 10.47
CA SER A 77 -10.70 12.38 9.53
C SER A 77 -10.94 10.93 9.15
N CYS A 78 -10.49 10.58 7.94
CA CYS A 78 -10.56 9.22 7.44
C CYS A 78 -9.34 8.91 6.60
N LYS A 79 -8.69 7.79 6.91
CA LYS A 79 -7.56 7.23 6.15
C LYS A 79 -8.01 5.99 5.41
N ILE A 80 -7.80 5.98 4.11
CA ILE A 80 -8.41 5.02 3.20
C ILE A 80 -7.38 4.56 2.18
N VAL A 81 -7.49 3.31 1.78
CA VAL A 81 -6.76 2.73 0.66
C VAL A 81 -7.76 2.36 -0.43
N PHE A 82 -7.48 2.78 -1.66
CA PHE A 82 -8.16 2.30 -2.84
C PHE A 82 -7.24 1.36 -3.61
N TYR A 83 -7.80 0.25 -4.06
CA TYR A 83 -7.10 -0.72 -4.90
C TYR A 83 -7.51 -0.49 -6.36
N GLU A 84 -6.58 0.03 -7.16
CA GLU A 84 -6.81 0.36 -8.56
C GLU A 84 -6.30 -0.72 -9.52
N THR A 85 -6.94 -0.83 -10.67
CA THR A 85 -6.37 -1.58 -11.80
C THR A 85 -5.24 -0.77 -12.45
N PRO A 86 -4.30 -1.41 -13.17
CA PRO A 86 -3.17 -0.71 -13.80
C PRO A 86 -3.54 0.43 -14.75
N GLU A 87 -4.73 0.34 -15.35
CA GLU A 87 -5.18 1.19 -16.45
C GLU A 87 -5.92 2.45 -15.97
N ILE A 88 -6.32 2.49 -14.70
CA ILE A 88 -7.14 3.57 -14.13
C ILE A 88 -6.27 4.48 -13.26
N ASP A 89 -6.46 5.79 -13.42
CA ASP A 89 -5.90 6.81 -12.54
C ASP A 89 -7.05 7.68 -12.00
N LEU A 90 -7.47 7.38 -10.79
CA LEU A 90 -8.62 8.03 -10.14
C LEU A 90 -8.26 9.32 -9.42
N ARG A 91 -6.99 9.73 -9.36
CA ARG A 91 -6.56 10.88 -8.56
C ARG A 91 -7.29 12.17 -8.91
N GLN A 92 -7.53 12.43 -10.20
CA GLN A 92 -8.22 13.63 -10.61
C GLN A 92 -9.71 13.63 -10.23
N GLU A 93 -10.39 12.52 -10.46
CA GLU A 93 -11.81 12.36 -10.14
C GLU A 93 -12.03 12.39 -8.65
N LEU A 94 -11.19 11.68 -7.90
CA LEU A 94 -11.22 11.63 -6.45
C LEU A 94 -10.96 13.02 -5.84
N SER A 95 -9.98 13.76 -6.35
CA SER A 95 -9.70 15.11 -5.88
C SER A 95 -10.88 16.07 -6.13
N ARG A 96 -11.57 15.96 -7.26
CA ARG A 96 -12.79 16.73 -7.53
C ARG A 96 -13.91 16.35 -6.59
N PHE A 97 -14.15 15.05 -6.43
CA PHE A 97 -15.17 14.53 -5.52
C PHE A 97 -14.98 15.06 -4.09
N ILE A 98 -13.75 14.99 -3.57
CA ILE A 98 -13.39 15.47 -2.24
C ILE A 98 -13.62 16.99 -2.13
N SER A 99 -13.21 17.75 -3.13
CA SER A 99 -13.40 19.19 -3.20
C SER A 99 -14.89 19.57 -3.23
N ASP A 100 -15.71 18.85 -4.01
CA ASP A 100 -17.16 19.07 -4.09
C ASP A 100 -17.89 18.78 -2.76
N LYS A 101 -17.33 17.87 -1.94
CA LYS A 101 -17.82 17.58 -0.59
C LYS A 101 -17.34 18.61 0.45
N GLY A 102 -16.42 19.49 0.10
CA GLY A 102 -15.80 20.45 1.00
C GLY A 102 -14.82 19.84 1.99
N TRP A 103 -14.31 18.63 1.70
CA TRP A 103 -13.28 17.97 2.51
C TRP A 103 -11.89 18.43 2.10
N LEU A 104 -10.93 18.31 3.02
CA LEU A 104 -9.53 18.61 2.78
C LEU A 104 -8.75 17.31 2.54
N ILE A 105 -7.90 17.30 1.52
CA ILE A 105 -6.95 16.22 1.30
C ILE A 105 -5.72 16.49 2.17
N LEU A 106 -5.42 15.60 3.09
CA LEU A 106 -4.20 15.63 3.90
C LEU A 106 -3.08 14.83 3.24
N GLU A 107 -3.44 13.69 2.64
CA GLU A 107 -2.53 12.85 1.85
C GLU A 107 -3.26 12.31 0.63
N LEU A 108 -2.57 12.28 -0.51
CA LEU A 108 -2.99 11.56 -1.72
C LEU A 108 -1.74 11.04 -2.41
N SER A 109 -1.42 9.79 -2.20
CA SER A 109 -0.22 9.16 -2.74
C SER A 109 -0.52 7.83 -3.41
N THR A 110 0.33 7.43 -4.36
CA THR A 110 0.23 6.12 -4.99
C THR A 110 1.43 5.29 -4.60
N SER A 111 1.19 4.05 -4.20
CA SER A 111 2.23 3.05 -3.97
C SER A 111 2.05 1.85 -4.90
N LYS A 112 3.14 1.16 -5.17
CA LYS A 112 3.11 -0.11 -5.87
C LYS A 112 3.02 -1.22 -4.83
N MET A 113 2.35 -2.31 -5.18
CA MET A 113 2.38 -3.49 -4.33
C MET A 113 3.82 -4.01 -4.21
N SER A 114 4.20 -4.40 -3.02
CA SER A 114 5.50 -5.06 -2.77
C SER A 114 5.55 -6.41 -3.50
N LEU A 115 6.74 -6.90 -3.80
CA LEU A 115 6.91 -8.23 -4.39
C LEU A 115 6.32 -9.32 -3.51
N GLU A 116 6.37 -9.13 -2.21
CA GLU A 116 5.80 -10.03 -1.21
C GLU A 116 4.27 -10.08 -1.33
N SER A 117 3.60 -8.93 -1.35
CA SER A 117 2.16 -8.85 -1.55
C SER A 117 1.71 -9.47 -2.89
N ILE A 118 2.48 -9.22 -3.96
CA ILE A 118 2.23 -9.82 -5.27
C ILE A 118 2.35 -11.35 -5.20
N PHE A 119 3.35 -11.86 -4.51
CA PHE A 119 3.57 -13.30 -4.35
C PHE A 119 2.40 -13.96 -3.62
N TYR A 120 1.94 -13.38 -2.51
CA TYR A 120 0.79 -13.90 -1.75
C TYR A 120 -0.49 -13.91 -2.60
N GLU A 121 -0.78 -12.83 -3.29
CA GLU A 121 -1.96 -12.73 -4.17
C GLU A 121 -1.93 -13.80 -5.28
N LEU A 122 -0.77 -14.02 -5.91
CA LEU A 122 -0.59 -14.99 -6.99
C LEU A 122 -0.62 -16.46 -6.52
N THR A 123 -0.15 -16.71 -5.30
CA THR A 123 -0.08 -18.07 -4.78
C THR A 123 -1.35 -18.53 -4.08
N GLY A 124 -2.27 -17.59 -3.77
CA GLY A 124 -3.47 -17.88 -3.01
C GLY A 124 -3.12 -18.46 -1.62
N ALA A 125 -2.01 -18.03 -1.03
CA ALA A 125 -1.62 -18.42 0.31
C ALA A 125 -2.73 -18.04 1.28
N ASP A 126 -3.20 -19.01 2.04
CA ASP A 126 -4.47 -19.00 2.76
C ASP A 126 -4.67 -17.74 3.64
N SER A 127 -5.91 -17.36 3.76
CA SER A 127 -6.49 -16.19 4.44
C SER A 127 -6.07 -15.94 5.91
N ASN A 128 -5.22 -16.74 6.50
CA ASN A 128 -4.55 -16.46 7.78
C ASN A 128 -3.28 -15.59 7.62
N GLU A 129 -2.78 -15.42 6.39
CA GLU A 129 -1.62 -14.58 6.09
C GLU A 129 -2.02 -13.22 5.50
N SER A 130 -3.27 -13.01 5.14
CA SER A 130 -3.79 -11.70 4.74
C SER A 130 -3.65 -10.65 5.85
N GLU A 131 -3.77 -11.04 7.13
CA GLU A 131 -3.45 -10.16 8.26
C GLU A 131 -1.98 -9.75 8.32
N LEU A 132 -1.05 -10.59 7.82
CA LEU A 132 0.37 -10.26 7.74
C LEU A 132 0.65 -9.34 6.55
N VAL A 133 -0.06 -9.50 5.44
CA VAL A 133 0.03 -8.61 4.27
C VAL A 133 -0.54 -7.24 4.59
N GLU A 134 -1.69 -7.18 5.27
CA GLU A 134 -2.28 -5.93 5.77
C GLU A 134 -1.32 -5.21 6.72
N LYS A 135 -0.64 -5.97 7.60
CA LYS A 135 0.37 -5.43 8.52
C LYS A 135 1.61 -4.91 7.81
N ALA A 136 2.10 -5.62 6.77
CA ALA A 136 3.24 -5.18 5.96
C ALA A 136 2.91 -3.93 5.15
N ILE A 137 1.69 -3.82 4.61
CA ILE A 137 1.20 -2.61 3.94
C ILE A 137 1.09 -1.44 4.94
N GLN A 138 0.63 -1.70 6.15
CA GLN A 138 0.56 -0.69 7.22
C GLN A 138 1.93 -0.21 7.68
N GLU A 139 2.93 -1.10 7.75
CA GLU A 139 4.31 -0.73 8.13
C GLU A 139 5.01 0.09 7.03
N GLU A 140 4.73 -0.15 5.75
CA GLU A 140 5.26 0.67 4.64
C GLU A 140 4.61 2.07 4.57
N ILE A 141 3.39 2.23 5.08
CA ILE A 141 2.64 3.49 5.07
C ILE A 141 2.95 4.36 6.31
N SER A 142 3.49 3.77 7.39
CA SER A 142 3.85 4.52 8.58
C SER A 142 5.18 5.28 8.38
N PRO A 143 5.23 6.61 8.56
CA PRO A 143 6.49 7.34 8.55
C PRO A 143 7.39 6.80 9.65
N GLN A 144 8.62 6.49 9.33
CA GLN A 144 9.66 6.24 10.34
C GLN A 144 9.79 7.52 11.17
N GLU A 145 9.32 7.50 12.41
CA GLU A 145 9.70 8.49 13.41
C GLU A 145 11.23 8.45 13.53
N GLN A 146 11.86 9.49 12.99
CA GLN A 146 13.27 9.71 13.18
C GLN A 146 13.49 9.95 14.66
N ASN A 147 14.13 8.99 15.31
CA ASN A 147 14.69 9.14 16.65
C ASN A 147 15.68 10.30 16.61
N GLU A 148 15.28 11.47 17.08
CA GLU A 148 16.20 12.52 17.47
C GLU A 148 16.94 12.04 18.73
N PRO A 149 18.28 12.06 18.75
CA PRO A 149 19.02 11.76 19.98
C PRO A 149 18.85 12.93 20.95
N GLU A 150 18.25 12.65 22.10
CA GLU A 150 18.27 13.55 23.25
C GLU A 150 19.74 13.86 23.65
N ALA A 151 20.18 15.07 23.32
CA ALA A 151 21.39 15.62 23.84
C ALA A 151 21.14 16.11 25.28
N GLY A 152 21.36 15.21 26.24
CA GLY A 152 21.43 15.57 27.65
C GLY A 152 22.75 16.26 27.95
N GLU A 153 22.76 17.58 28.06
CA GLU A 153 23.83 18.31 28.70
C GLU A 153 23.50 18.50 30.19
N GLU A 154 24.10 17.64 31.01
CA GLU A 154 24.31 17.95 32.43
C GLU A 154 25.48 18.93 32.57
N ILE A 155 25.20 20.19 32.85
CA ILE A 155 26.19 21.13 33.37
C ILE A 155 26.15 21.03 34.91
N LYS A 156 27.16 20.36 35.48
CA LYS A 156 27.47 20.47 36.91
C LYS A 156 28.28 21.73 37.12
N GLU A 157 27.67 22.69 37.72
CA GLU A 157 28.38 23.81 38.35
C GLU A 157 28.86 23.39 39.73
N GLN A 158 30.19 23.39 39.93
CA GLN A 158 30.84 23.38 41.23
C GLN A 158 31.53 24.73 41.41
N GLN A 159 31.10 25.42 42.33
CA GLN A 159 31.69 26.27 43.38
C GLN A 159 30.90 27.54 43.61
#